data_acd1e04b22a24f8461cc934ab68c4ac7
#
_entry.id   acd1e04b22a24f8461cc934ab68c4ac7
#
_cell.length_a   1.000
_cell.length_b   1.000
_cell.length_c   1.000
_cell.angle_alpha   90.00
_cell.angle_beta   90.00
_cell.angle_gamma   90.00
#
_symmetry.space_group_name_H-M   'P 1'
#
loop_
_entity.id
_entity.type
_entity.pdbx_description
1 polymer ?
#
loop_
_entity_poly.entity_id
_entity_poly.type
_entity_poly.pdbx_seq_one_letter_code
_entity_poly.pdbx_strand_id
1 'polypeptide(L)'
;MLVLKSCVVPLRSVTRSAISLNLRRTLQTGTAAGETEQCFIENLSGDDKGISILCIDRPRAKNALSRKLIESFRKAVGILKHDNETRVVLLKSMVQGSFCAGADLKERATMSVDEVKQFLHTVRVSFHELEALPIPTIALIDGVALGGGLELALCCDMRVAGEHAKVGLPETKLAIIPGAGGTQRLSRLIGLARAKELIYTGRILDAQQALKEGIVNYAAKEGSGYQIALNLAREILPGGPIALRMAKVAIDHGSQLDLDAGLKVEQSCYDQVLPTEDRIEALKAFAEKRRPVFKGR
;
A
#
# COMPACT_ATOMS: atom_id res chain seq x y z
N MET A 1 55.32 16.65 15.74
CA MET A 1 54.85 17.74 14.88
C MET A 1 54.70 17.16 13.46
N LEU A 2 53.58 16.55 13.16
CA LEU A 2 53.27 15.99 11.84
C LEU A 2 52.03 16.70 11.31
N VAL A 3 52.21 17.39 10.21
CA VAL A 3 51.24 18.21 9.51
C VAL A 3 50.41 17.29 8.61
N LEU A 4 49.11 17.15 8.90
CA LEU A 4 48.17 16.48 8.01
C LEU A 4 47.67 17.46 6.93
N LYS A 5 48.05 17.18 5.68
CA LYS A 5 47.56 17.89 4.49
C LYS A 5 46.12 17.45 4.19
N SER A 6 45.21 18.41 4.18
CA SER A 6 43.83 18.25 3.75
C SER A 6 43.77 18.13 2.21
N CYS A 7 43.27 17.00 1.69
CA CYS A 7 42.88 16.87 0.30
C CYS A 7 41.41 17.34 0.15
N VAL A 8 41.24 18.49 -0.46
CA VAL A 8 39.96 19.00 -0.93
C VAL A 8 39.72 18.47 -2.34
N VAL A 9 38.70 17.63 -2.53
CA VAL A 9 38.25 17.17 -3.86
C VAL A 9 37.13 18.13 -4.30
N PRO A 10 37.18 18.72 -5.51
CA PRO A 10 36.15 19.63 -5.98
C PRO A 10 34.88 18.88 -6.38
N LEU A 11 33.74 19.32 -5.86
CA LEU A 11 32.40 18.91 -6.28
C LEU A 11 32.20 19.29 -7.76
N ARG A 12 32.06 18.29 -8.63
CA ARG A 12 31.58 18.46 -9.99
C ARG A 12 30.05 18.70 -9.93
N SER A 13 29.63 19.82 -10.51
CA SER A 13 28.25 20.18 -10.76
C SER A 13 27.55 19.08 -11.58
N VAL A 14 26.58 18.39 -10.96
CA VAL A 14 25.68 17.49 -11.67
C VAL A 14 24.54 18.35 -12.27
N THR A 15 24.63 18.53 -13.58
CA THR A 15 23.57 19.13 -14.40
C THR A 15 22.25 18.37 -14.20
N ARG A 16 21.20 19.12 -13.91
CA ARG A 16 19.81 18.65 -13.90
C ARG A 16 19.45 18.06 -15.28
N SER A 17 19.53 16.76 -15.42
CA SER A 17 18.93 16.03 -16.54
C SER A 17 17.47 15.86 -16.24
N ALA A 18 16.61 16.57 -17.00
CA ALA A 18 15.18 16.34 -17.00
C ALA A 18 14.92 14.92 -17.49
N ILE A 19 14.55 14.01 -16.58
CA ILE A 19 14.07 12.69 -16.93
C ILE A 19 12.68 12.88 -17.52
N SER A 20 12.61 12.93 -18.86
CA SER A 20 11.39 12.83 -19.62
C SER A 20 10.79 11.46 -19.39
N LEU A 21 9.69 11.39 -18.63
CA LEU A 21 8.88 10.19 -18.48
C LEU A 21 8.17 9.90 -19.81
N ASN A 22 8.81 9.12 -20.67
CA ASN A 22 8.12 8.44 -21.76
C ASN A 22 7.49 7.15 -21.20
N LEU A 23 6.36 7.27 -20.52
CA LEU A 23 5.51 6.13 -20.18
C LEU A 23 4.71 5.73 -21.43
N ARG A 24 5.15 4.71 -22.12
CA ARG A 24 4.30 4.02 -23.11
C ARG A 24 3.28 3.17 -22.37
N ARG A 25 2.00 3.56 -22.46
CA ARG A 25 0.84 2.73 -22.16
C ARG A 25 0.96 1.42 -22.94
N THR A 26 1.10 0.29 -22.25
CA THR A 26 0.99 -1.03 -22.86
C THR A 26 0.04 -1.84 -21.97
N LEU A 27 -1.13 -1.97 -22.45
CA LEU A 27 -2.17 -3.01 -22.42
C LEU A 27 -3.55 -2.35 -22.49
N GLN A 28 -3.92 -1.93 -23.70
CA GLN A 28 -5.33 -1.78 -24.05
C GLN A 28 -5.83 -3.15 -24.52
N THR A 29 -6.50 -3.89 -23.63
CA THR A 29 -7.49 -4.87 -24.09
C THR A 29 -8.71 -4.08 -24.54
N GLY A 30 -9.03 -4.20 -25.83
CA GLY A 30 -10.10 -3.43 -26.47
C GLY A 30 -11.45 -3.65 -25.79
N THR A 31 -11.98 -2.59 -25.23
CA THR A 31 -13.40 -2.42 -24.95
C THR A 31 -13.84 -1.10 -25.55
N ALA A 32 -15.08 -1.06 -26.00
CA ALA A 32 -15.72 0.03 -26.77
C ALA A 32 -15.41 1.43 -26.22
N ALA A 33 -15.27 2.37 -27.16
CA ALA A 33 -14.95 3.78 -26.93
C ALA A 33 -15.78 4.42 -25.79
N GLY A 34 -15.13 4.99 -24.76
CA GLY A 34 -15.73 6.07 -23.98
C GLY A 34 -15.42 6.20 -22.50
N GLU A 35 -14.97 5.19 -21.78
CA GLU A 35 -14.79 5.34 -20.33
C GLU A 35 -13.40 4.87 -19.86
N THR A 36 -12.59 5.84 -19.40
CA THR A 36 -11.29 5.55 -18.78
C THR A 36 -11.48 4.76 -17.48
N GLU A 37 -10.73 3.67 -17.33
CA GLU A 37 -10.67 2.91 -16.07
C GLU A 37 -10.19 3.83 -14.94
N GLN A 38 -10.89 3.77 -13.79
CA GLN A 38 -10.58 4.62 -12.62
C GLN A 38 -9.56 3.95 -11.69
N CYS A 39 -9.23 2.69 -11.92
CA CYS A 39 -8.17 1.96 -11.25
C CYS A 39 -7.50 1.02 -12.25
N PHE A 40 -6.16 1.00 -12.28
CA PHE A 40 -5.37 0.21 -13.22
C PHE A 40 -3.99 -0.13 -12.63
N ILE A 41 -3.27 -1.03 -13.30
CA ILE A 41 -1.94 -1.49 -12.86
C ILE A 41 -0.89 -0.97 -13.83
N GLU A 42 0.20 -0.45 -13.29
CA GLU A 42 1.43 -0.12 -14.01
C GLU A 42 2.57 -1.01 -13.50
N ASN A 43 3.17 -1.80 -14.37
CA ASN A 43 4.32 -2.64 -14.02
C ASN A 43 5.61 -1.89 -14.26
N LEU A 44 6.48 -1.84 -13.25
CA LEU A 44 7.79 -1.23 -13.39
C LEU A 44 8.74 -2.16 -14.14
N SER A 45 9.79 -1.60 -14.73
CA SER A 45 10.76 -2.31 -15.54
C SER A 45 12.21 -2.03 -15.08
N GLY A 46 13.18 -2.71 -15.71
CA GLY A 46 14.60 -2.57 -15.34
C GLY A 46 14.86 -3.11 -13.93
N ASP A 47 15.56 -2.33 -13.12
CA ASP A 47 15.93 -2.69 -11.74
C ASP A 47 14.72 -2.80 -10.80
N ASP A 48 13.57 -2.25 -11.20
CA ASP A 48 12.30 -2.28 -10.46
C ASP A 48 11.33 -3.36 -10.95
N LYS A 49 11.78 -4.25 -11.85
CA LYS A 49 10.95 -5.37 -12.30
C LYS A 49 10.48 -6.22 -11.11
N GLY A 50 9.18 -6.50 -11.07
CA GLY A 50 8.53 -7.17 -9.94
C GLY A 50 7.83 -6.21 -8.98
N ILE A 51 7.95 -4.89 -9.18
CA ILE A 51 7.15 -3.90 -8.48
C ILE A 51 6.01 -3.46 -9.42
N SER A 52 4.77 -3.54 -8.94
CA SER A 52 3.59 -3.06 -9.65
C SER A 52 2.95 -1.92 -8.88
N ILE A 53 2.48 -0.91 -9.59
CA ILE A 53 1.75 0.22 -9.02
C ILE A 53 0.27 0.02 -9.29
N LEU A 54 -0.52 -0.13 -8.24
CA LEU A 54 -1.98 -0.08 -8.30
C LEU A 54 -2.39 1.38 -8.25
N CYS A 55 -2.77 1.93 -9.41
CA CYS A 55 -3.11 3.33 -9.59
C CYS A 55 -4.61 3.56 -9.39
N ILE A 56 -4.98 4.60 -8.63
CA ILE A 56 -6.36 5.12 -8.57
C ILE A 56 -6.40 6.51 -9.22
N ASP A 57 -7.30 6.70 -10.18
CA ASP A 57 -7.36 7.92 -11.01
C ASP A 57 -8.81 8.38 -11.28
N ARG A 58 -9.35 9.18 -10.36
CA ARG A 58 -10.67 9.81 -10.47
C ARG A 58 -10.57 11.31 -10.09
N PRO A 59 -9.91 12.15 -10.91
CA PRO A 59 -9.51 13.51 -10.53
C PRO A 59 -10.70 14.42 -10.22
N ARG A 60 -11.80 14.33 -10.98
CA ARG A 60 -13.01 15.15 -10.77
C ARG A 60 -13.66 14.98 -9.41
N ALA A 61 -13.39 13.88 -8.71
CA ALA A 61 -13.95 13.56 -7.40
C ALA A 61 -12.86 13.25 -6.35
N LYS A 62 -11.61 13.66 -6.58
CA LYS A 62 -10.49 13.43 -5.64
C LYS A 62 -10.40 11.98 -5.16
N ASN A 63 -10.60 11.04 -6.06
CA ASN A 63 -10.65 9.59 -5.80
C ASN A 63 -11.72 9.18 -4.77
N ALA A 64 -12.83 9.93 -4.64
CA ALA A 64 -13.94 9.49 -3.79
C ALA A 64 -14.50 8.14 -4.27
N LEU A 65 -14.79 7.27 -3.29
CA LEU A 65 -15.21 5.89 -3.50
C LEU A 65 -16.64 5.85 -4.08
N SER A 66 -16.74 5.57 -5.38
CA SER A 66 -17.98 5.32 -6.12
C SER A 66 -18.11 3.84 -6.47
N ARG A 67 -19.30 3.42 -6.89
CA ARG A 67 -19.53 2.06 -7.40
C ARG A 67 -18.55 1.71 -8.53
N LYS A 68 -18.35 2.63 -9.48
CA LYS A 68 -17.44 2.44 -10.63
C LYS A 68 -15.97 2.32 -10.21
N LEU A 69 -15.49 3.18 -9.28
CA LEU A 69 -14.13 3.08 -8.77
C LEU A 69 -13.91 1.74 -8.06
N ILE A 70 -14.85 1.31 -7.22
CA ILE A 70 -14.76 0.03 -6.48
C ILE A 70 -14.78 -1.15 -7.45
N GLU A 71 -15.58 -1.10 -8.52
CA GLU A 71 -15.58 -2.15 -9.56
C GLU A 71 -14.23 -2.23 -10.28
N SER A 72 -13.68 -1.10 -10.74
CA SER A 72 -12.36 -1.04 -11.39
C SER A 72 -11.25 -1.51 -10.44
N PHE A 73 -11.34 -1.11 -9.16
CA PHE A 73 -10.39 -1.52 -8.12
C PHE A 73 -10.41 -3.05 -7.90
N ARG A 74 -11.59 -3.66 -7.78
CA ARG A 74 -11.71 -5.12 -7.62
C ARG A 74 -11.16 -5.88 -8.81
N LYS A 75 -11.40 -5.40 -10.04
CA LYS A 75 -10.81 -5.99 -11.25
C LYS A 75 -9.27 -5.96 -11.19
N ALA A 76 -8.69 -4.82 -10.83
CA ALA A 76 -7.24 -4.68 -10.73
C ALA A 76 -6.65 -5.56 -9.60
N VAL A 77 -7.28 -5.59 -8.42
CA VAL A 77 -6.85 -6.48 -7.31
C VAL A 77 -6.97 -7.96 -7.72
N GLY A 78 -8.03 -8.33 -8.45
CA GLY A 78 -8.21 -9.68 -8.99
C GLY A 78 -7.09 -10.10 -9.95
N ILE A 79 -6.59 -9.18 -10.78
CA ILE A 79 -5.43 -9.42 -11.65
C ILE A 79 -4.18 -9.66 -10.79
N LEU A 80 -3.89 -8.78 -9.83
CA LEU A 80 -2.71 -8.89 -8.95
C LEU A 80 -2.70 -10.18 -8.11
N LYS A 81 -3.87 -10.68 -7.74
CA LYS A 81 -4.02 -11.92 -6.98
C LYS A 81 -3.46 -13.15 -7.72
N HIS A 82 -3.53 -13.13 -9.04
CA HIS A 82 -3.11 -14.23 -9.92
C HIS A 82 -1.83 -13.93 -10.72
N ASP A 83 -1.23 -12.75 -10.52
CA ASP A 83 0.01 -12.36 -11.16
C ASP A 83 1.21 -12.94 -10.40
N ASN A 84 1.99 -13.79 -11.10
CA ASN A 84 3.20 -14.41 -10.53
C ASN A 84 4.47 -13.56 -10.73
N GLU A 85 4.40 -12.52 -11.54
CA GLU A 85 5.54 -11.62 -11.79
C GLU A 85 5.63 -10.49 -10.76
N THR A 86 4.50 -10.05 -10.22
CA THR A 86 4.45 -9.01 -9.19
C THR A 86 4.92 -9.56 -7.84
N ARG A 87 5.88 -8.88 -7.25
CA ARG A 87 6.52 -9.22 -5.96
C ARG A 87 6.17 -8.24 -4.85
N VAL A 88 5.90 -6.98 -5.20
CA VAL A 88 5.48 -5.91 -4.30
C VAL A 88 4.48 -5.01 -5.03
N VAL A 89 3.43 -4.58 -4.32
CA VAL A 89 2.45 -3.63 -4.85
C VAL A 89 2.58 -2.30 -4.14
N LEU A 90 2.67 -1.20 -4.91
CA LEU A 90 2.51 0.16 -4.43
C LEU A 90 1.11 0.66 -4.79
N LEU A 91 0.25 0.93 -3.81
CA LEU A 91 -1.03 1.61 -4.03
C LEU A 91 -0.82 3.12 -4.07
N LYS A 92 -1.11 3.74 -5.20
CA LYS A 92 -0.83 5.16 -5.46
C LYS A 92 -2.02 5.87 -6.09
N SER A 93 -2.22 7.12 -5.70
CA SER A 93 -3.11 8.05 -6.41
C SER A 93 -2.41 8.72 -7.58
N MET A 94 -3.10 8.86 -8.71
CA MET A 94 -2.68 9.70 -9.85
C MET A 94 -3.20 11.14 -9.72
N VAL A 95 -4.03 11.42 -8.71
CA VAL A 95 -4.62 12.75 -8.46
C VAL A 95 -3.73 13.53 -7.51
N GLN A 96 -3.20 14.65 -7.97
CA GLN A 96 -2.36 15.51 -7.16
C GLN A 96 -3.11 16.03 -5.92
N GLY A 97 -2.44 15.96 -4.76
CA GLY A 97 -2.96 16.47 -3.48
C GLY A 97 -4.09 15.63 -2.87
N SER A 98 -4.47 14.52 -3.49
CA SER A 98 -5.48 13.62 -2.93
C SER A 98 -5.11 12.15 -3.15
N PHE A 99 -4.97 11.40 -2.07
CA PHE A 99 -4.93 9.94 -2.16
C PHE A 99 -6.34 9.41 -2.40
N CYS A 100 -7.27 9.65 -1.46
CA CYS A 100 -8.69 9.33 -1.62
C CYS A 100 -9.49 10.13 -0.58
N ALA A 101 -10.51 10.87 -1.05
CA ALA A 101 -11.32 11.74 -0.20
C ALA A 101 -12.38 10.99 0.64
N GLY A 102 -12.45 9.66 0.55
CA GLY A 102 -13.45 8.83 1.23
C GLY A 102 -14.68 8.56 0.39
N ALA A 103 -15.84 8.40 1.03
CA ALA A 103 -17.08 8.09 0.33
C ALA A 103 -17.49 9.20 -0.66
N ASP A 104 -18.01 8.84 -1.83
CA ASP A 104 -18.67 9.79 -2.72
C ASP A 104 -20.03 10.19 -2.14
N LEU A 105 -20.04 11.30 -1.38
CA LEU A 105 -21.26 11.77 -0.71
C LEU A 105 -22.36 12.18 -1.70
N LYS A 106 -22.02 12.58 -2.92
CA LYS A 106 -23.01 12.92 -3.95
C LYS A 106 -23.73 11.65 -4.43
N GLU A 107 -22.96 10.60 -4.76
CA GLU A 107 -23.53 9.32 -5.12
C GLU A 107 -24.26 8.68 -3.92
N ARG A 108 -23.71 8.81 -2.72
CA ARG A 108 -24.31 8.29 -1.49
C ARG A 108 -25.68 8.90 -1.19
N ALA A 109 -25.87 10.20 -1.45
CA ALA A 109 -27.12 10.90 -1.22
C ALA A 109 -28.29 10.40 -2.10
N THR A 110 -27.99 9.71 -3.21
CA THR A 110 -29.01 9.13 -4.11
C THR A 110 -29.36 7.68 -3.78
N MET A 111 -28.68 7.07 -2.80
CA MET A 111 -28.88 5.68 -2.43
C MET A 111 -29.95 5.52 -1.34
N SER A 112 -30.80 4.51 -1.48
CA SER A 112 -31.64 4.02 -0.39
C SER A 112 -30.77 3.41 0.73
N VAL A 113 -31.36 3.22 1.92
CA VAL A 113 -30.65 2.60 3.06
C VAL A 113 -30.09 1.22 2.70
N ASP A 114 -30.84 0.42 1.96
CA ASP A 114 -30.40 -0.93 1.59
C ASP A 114 -29.29 -0.91 0.51
N GLU A 115 -29.34 0.01 -0.45
CA GLU A 115 -28.24 0.23 -1.38
C GLU A 115 -26.97 0.70 -0.68
N VAL A 116 -27.09 1.54 0.35
CA VAL A 116 -25.95 1.95 1.20
C VAL A 116 -25.34 0.74 1.91
N LYS A 117 -26.16 -0.14 2.51
CA LYS A 117 -25.66 -1.37 3.17
C LYS A 117 -24.94 -2.28 2.19
N GLN A 118 -25.52 -2.50 1.00
CA GLN A 118 -24.93 -3.33 -0.04
C GLN A 118 -23.62 -2.74 -0.59
N PHE A 119 -23.60 -1.43 -0.82
CA PHE A 119 -22.37 -0.73 -1.25
C PHE A 119 -21.24 -0.83 -0.19
N LEU A 120 -21.56 -0.59 1.09
CA LEU A 120 -20.59 -0.75 2.18
C LEU A 120 -20.08 -2.19 2.31
N HIS A 121 -20.95 -3.17 2.10
CA HIS A 121 -20.53 -4.57 2.05
C HIS A 121 -19.52 -4.79 0.91
N THR A 122 -19.83 -4.30 -0.29
CA THR A 122 -18.94 -4.40 -1.46
C THR A 122 -17.59 -3.72 -1.21
N VAL A 123 -17.57 -2.54 -0.61
CA VAL A 123 -16.33 -1.83 -0.24
C VAL A 123 -15.50 -2.65 0.75
N ARG A 124 -16.14 -3.20 1.80
CA ARG A 124 -15.44 -4.04 2.80
C ARG A 124 -14.82 -5.29 2.18
N VAL A 125 -15.56 -5.97 1.31
CA VAL A 125 -15.05 -7.14 0.58
C VAL A 125 -13.87 -6.73 -0.31
N SER A 126 -13.99 -5.63 -1.05
CA SER A 126 -12.91 -5.14 -1.93
C SER A 126 -11.63 -4.78 -1.16
N PHE A 127 -11.80 -4.17 0.00
CA PHE A 127 -10.67 -3.81 0.87
C PHE A 127 -10.01 -5.05 1.50
N HIS A 128 -10.82 -6.03 1.87
CA HIS A 128 -10.29 -7.31 2.35
C HIS A 128 -9.58 -8.09 1.24
N GLU A 129 -10.05 -8.03 -0.01
CA GLU A 129 -9.36 -8.63 -1.16
C GLU A 129 -7.96 -8.01 -1.38
N LEU A 130 -7.77 -6.70 -1.17
CA LEU A 130 -6.45 -6.05 -1.19
C LEU A 130 -5.56 -6.52 -0.04
N GLU A 131 -6.09 -6.53 1.19
CA GLU A 131 -5.39 -6.95 2.40
C GLU A 131 -4.92 -8.41 2.30
N ALA A 132 -5.75 -9.28 1.71
CA ALA A 132 -5.48 -10.69 1.51
C ALA A 132 -4.58 -11.01 0.30
N LEU A 133 -4.04 -10.01 -0.41
CA LEU A 133 -3.08 -10.27 -1.48
C LEU A 133 -1.87 -11.03 -0.91
N PRO A 134 -1.41 -12.09 -1.61
CA PRO A 134 -0.31 -12.94 -1.12
C PRO A 134 1.07 -12.29 -1.26
N ILE A 135 1.14 -11.01 -1.54
CA ILE A 135 2.35 -10.22 -1.78
C ILE A 135 2.33 -8.96 -0.91
N PRO A 136 3.50 -8.43 -0.50
CA PRO A 136 3.59 -7.18 0.25
C PRO A 136 2.95 -6.00 -0.49
N THR A 137 2.23 -5.16 0.27
CA THR A 137 1.52 -3.99 -0.24
C THR A 137 1.93 -2.73 0.53
N ILE A 138 2.16 -1.63 -0.17
CA ILE A 138 2.57 -0.34 0.41
C ILE A 138 1.61 0.74 -0.11
N ALA A 139 0.89 1.43 0.78
CA ALA A 139 0.12 2.61 0.40
C ALA A 139 1.01 3.86 0.40
N LEU A 140 1.03 4.58 -0.73
CA LEU A 140 1.68 5.88 -0.86
C LEU A 140 0.64 7.00 -0.74
N ILE A 141 0.64 7.71 0.37
CA ILE A 141 -0.31 8.77 0.71
C ILE A 141 0.32 10.13 0.43
N ASP A 142 0.26 10.60 -0.81
CA ASP A 142 0.82 11.90 -1.24
C ASP A 142 -0.23 13.04 -1.20
N GLY A 143 -1.19 12.96 -0.30
CA GLY A 143 -2.24 13.97 -0.18
C GLY A 143 -3.32 13.53 0.81
N VAL A 144 -4.54 14.00 0.60
CA VAL A 144 -5.67 13.75 1.49
C VAL A 144 -6.12 12.29 1.43
N ALA A 145 -6.14 11.62 2.58
CA ALA A 145 -6.68 10.27 2.81
C ALA A 145 -7.65 10.33 4.00
N LEU A 146 -8.93 10.58 3.74
CA LEU A 146 -9.93 10.77 4.79
C LEU A 146 -11.03 9.71 4.72
N GLY A 147 -11.55 9.32 5.87
CA GLY A 147 -12.63 8.34 5.97
C GLY A 147 -12.27 7.05 5.21
N GLY A 148 -13.13 6.64 4.28
CA GLY A 148 -12.87 5.48 3.42
C GLY A 148 -11.51 5.51 2.70
N GLY A 149 -10.91 6.68 2.49
CA GLY A 149 -9.58 6.82 1.92
C GLY A 149 -8.47 6.37 2.88
N LEU A 150 -8.58 6.70 4.17
CA LEU A 150 -7.67 6.15 5.18
C LEU A 150 -7.96 4.67 5.42
N GLU A 151 -9.25 4.25 5.40
CA GLU A 151 -9.64 2.85 5.52
C GLU A 151 -9.01 2.00 4.40
N LEU A 152 -8.96 2.52 3.16
CA LEU A 152 -8.26 1.89 2.04
C LEU A 152 -6.74 1.77 2.29
N ALA A 153 -6.09 2.84 2.76
CA ALA A 153 -4.66 2.81 3.06
C ALA A 153 -4.30 1.85 4.20
N LEU A 154 -5.20 1.70 5.18
CA LEU A 154 -5.05 0.75 6.30
C LEU A 154 -5.16 -0.72 5.89
N CYS A 155 -5.64 -1.02 4.68
CA CYS A 155 -5.66 -2.39 4.14
C CYS A 155 -4.33 -2.81 3.51
N CYS A 156 -3.40 -1.88 3.29
CA CYS A 156 -2.04 -2.23 2.89
C CYS A 156 -1.21 -2.62 4.11
N ASP A 157 -0.17 -3.43 3.89
CA ASP A 157 0.73 -3.87 4.97
C ASP A 157 1.48 -2.66 5.56
N MET A 158 1.96 -1.77 4.70
CA MET A 158 2.72 -0.59 5.09
C MET A 158 2.17 0.68 4.44
N ARG A 159 2.50 1.82 5.02
CA ARG A 159 2.05 3.16 4.58
C ARG A 159 3.21 4.13 4.62
N VAL A 160 3.36 4.89 3.54
CA VAL A 160 4.31 6.00 3.41
C VAL A 160 3.51 7.28 3.16
N ALA A 161 3.75 8.30 3.95
CA ALA A 161 3.12 9.62 3.79
C ALA A 161 4.09 10.58 3.08
N GLY A 162 3.61 11.30 2.07
CA GLY A 162 4.28 12.49 1.54
C GLY A 162 4.12 13.68 2.49
N GLU A 163 4.89 14.73 2.30
CA GLU A 163 4.89 15.94 3.13
C GLU A 163 3.46 16.51 3.34
N HIS A 164 2.67 16.53 2.26
CA HIS A 164 1.33 17.14 2.26
C HIS A 164 0.20 16.17 2.64
N ALA A 165 0.54 14.96 3.10
CA ALA A 165 -0.45 13.98 3.51
C ALA A 165 -1.31 14.51 4.67
N LYS A 166 -2.61 14.25 4.56
CA LYS A 166 -3.60 14.51 5.61
C LYS A 166 -4.41 13.25 5.80
N VAL A 167 -4.38 12.67 6.99
CA VAL A 167 -5.06 11.40 7.28
C VAL A 167 -6.04 11.54 8.44
N GLY A 168 -7.16 10.86 8.41
CA GLY A 168 -8.14 10.89 9.49
C GLY A 168 -9.41 10.11 9.18
N LEU A 169 -10.17 9.84 10.24
CA LEU A 169 -11.49 9.21 10.19
C LEU A 169 -12.54 10.16 10.76
N PRO A 170 -12.97 11.20 10.01
CA PRO A 170 -13.85 12.26 10.52
C PRO A 170 -15.34 11.90 10.43
N GLU A 171 -15.72 10.65 10.21
CA GLU A 171 -17.09 10.20 9.95
C GLU A 171 -18.08 10.60 11.04
N THR A 172 -17.64 10.67 12.30
CA THR A 172 -18.49 11.09 13.43
C THR A 172 -18.99 12.53 13.31
N LYS A 173 -18.27 13.39 12.57
CA LYS A 173 -18.72 14.75 12.24
C LYS A 173 -19.89 14.77 11.24
N LEU A 174 -20.16 13.63 10.59
CA LEU A 174 -21.28 13.42 9.68
C LEU A 174 -22.37 12.51 10.28
N ALA A 175 -22.35 12.31 11.61
CA ALA A 175 -23.24 11.42 12.35
C ALA A 175 -23.25 9.97 11.84
N ILE A 176 -22.13 9.49 11.30
CA ILE A 176 -21.87 8.11 10.92
C ILE A 176 -20.55 7.63 11.53
N ILE A 177 -20.19 6.38 11.30
CA ILE A 177 -18.92 5.80 11.74
C ILE A 177 -18.07 5.35 10.54
N PRO A 178 -16.75 5.15 10.70
CA PRO A 178 -15.93 4.47 9.71
C PRO A 178 -16.53 3.10 9.38
N GLY A 179 -16.97 2.91 8.14
CA GLY A 179 -17.81 1.76 7.75
C GLY A 179 -17.10 0.70 6.91
N ALA A 180 -15.85 0.96 6.49
CA ALA A 180 -15.07 0.04 5.65
C ALA A 180 -13.90 -0.63 6.38
N GLY A 181 -13.93 -0.64 7.71
CA GLY A 181 -12.97 -1.34 8.57
C GLY A 181 -12.07 -0.44 9.41
N GLY A 182 -12.22 0.89 9.33
CA GLY A 182 -11.39 1.84 10.07
C GLY A 182 -11.46 1.67 11.58
N THR A 183 -12.63 1.39 12.13
CA THR A 183 -12.79 1.11 13.57
C THR A 183 -11.99 -0.12 14.01
N GLN A 184 -11.79 -1.08 13.12
CA GLN A 184 -11.09 -2.34 13.42
C GLN A 184 -9.60 -2.25 13.14
N ARG A 185 -9.20 -1.79 11.93
CA ARG A 185 -7.80 -1.72 11.52
C ARG A 185 -7.02 -0.67 12.29
N LEU A 186 -7.58 0.53 12.44
CA LEU A 186 -6.89 1.59 13.19
C LEU A 186 -6.70 1.20 14.66
N SER A 187 -7.73 0.62 15.30
CA SER A 187 -7.64 0.21 16.71
C SER A 187 -6.59 -0.88 16.96
N ARG A 188 -6.44 -1.81 16.01
CA ARG A 188 -5.41 -2.84 16.07
C ARG A 188 -4.01 -2.29 15.83
N LEU A 189 -3.91 -1.26 14.99
CA LEU A 189 -2.63 -0.65 14.63
C LEU A 189 -2.06 0.23 15.74
N ILE A 190 -2.87 1.15 16.31
CA ILE A 190 -2.39 2.17 17.25
C ILE A 190 -2.94 2.03 18.67
N GLY A 191 -3.72 1.01 18.91
CA GLY A 191 -4.36 0.74 20.20
C GLY A 191 -5.69 1.48 20.39
N LEU A 192 -6.53 0.94 21.28
CA LEU A 192 -7.92 1.36 21.46
C LEU A 192 -8.08 2.84 21.86
N ALA A 193 -7.26 3.33 22.78
CA ALA A 193 -7.40 4.67 23.32
C ALA A 193 -7.14 5.73 22.26
N ARG A 194 -6.03 5.62 21.52
CA ARG A 194 -5.66 6.55 20.44
C ARG A 194 -6.66 6.49 19.28
N ALA A 195 -7.10 5.30 18.88
CA ALA A 195 -8.10 5.16 17.84
C ALA A 195 -9.43 5.80 18.21
N LYS A 196 -9.89 5.62 19.47
CA LYS A 196 -11.10 6.29 19.98
C LYS A 196 -10.95 7.81 19.98
N GLU A 197 -9.81 8.33 20.45
CA GLU A 197 -9.55 9.77 20.43
C GLU A 197 -9.68 10.32 19.00
N LEU A 198 -8.99 9.72 18.02
CA LEU A 198 -9.00 10.20 16.64
C LEU A 198 -10.40 10.10 16.00
N ILE A 199 -11.10 8.98 16.19
CA ILE A 199 -12.45 8.78 15.62
C ILE A 199 -13.48 9.68 16.29
N TYR A 200 -13.46 9.83 17.62
CA TYR A 200 -14.43 10.65 18.34
C TYR A 200 -14.25 12.14 18.07
N THR A 201 -12.99 12.60 18.01
CA THR A 201 -12.68 13.99 17.69
C THR A 201 -12.80 14.30 16.21
N GLY A 202 -12.73 13.28 15.34
CA GLY A 202 -12.62 13.45 13.89
C GLY A 202 -11.39 14.26 13.50
N ARG A 203 -10.31 14.17 14.28
CA ARG A 203 -9.06 14.92 14.05
C ARG A 203 -8.39 14.44 12.77
N ILE A 204 -7.87 15.41 12.02
CA ILE A 204 -7.05 15.16 10.82
C ILE A 204 -5.60 15.41 11.20
N LEU A 205 -4.75 14.45 10.93
CA LEU A 205 -3.32 14.47 11.18
C LEU A 205 -2.54 14.82 9.92
N ASP A 206 -1.45 15.55 10.06
CA ASP A 206 -0.44 15.67 9.01
C ASP A 206 0.49 14.44 8.97
N ALA A 207 1.44 14.42 8.02
CA ALA A 207 2.36 13.32 7.81
C ALA A 207 3.19 12.98 9.05
N GLN A 208 3.73 13.99 9.74
CA GLN A 208 4.59 13.81 10.92
C GLN A 208 3.79 13.36 12.15
N GLN A 209 2.58 13.90 12.31
CA GLN A 209 1.66 13.45 13.34
C GLN A 209 1.23 11.99 13.12
N ALA A 210 0.92 11.62 11.86
CA ALA A 210 0.58 10.25 11.51
C ALA A 210 1.72 9.26 11.76
N LEU A 211 2.98 9.68 11.51
CA LEU A 211 4.16 8.91 11.86
C LEU A 211 4.32 8.75 13.39
N LYS A 212 4.17 9.83 14.15
CA LYS A 212 4.23 9.81 15.62
C LYS A 212 3.17 8.90 16.25
N GLU A 213 1.98 8.88 15.68
CA GLU A 213 0.88 8.02 16.14
C GLU A 213 1.02 6.57 15.66
N GLY A 214 1.98 6.24 14.78
CA GLY A 214 2.18 4.90 14.22
C GLY A 214 1.18 4.52 13.13
N ILE A 215 0.47 5.49 12.56
CA ILE A 215 -0.47 5.25 11.45
C ILE A 215 0.28 4.97 10.15
N VAL A 216 1.42 5.64 9.95
CA VAL A 216 2.32 5.41 8.81
C VAL A 216 3.70 4.96 9.27
N ASN A 217 4.38 4.17 8.42
CA ASN A 217 5.73 3.66 8.71
C ASN A 217 6.80 4.72 8.44
N TYR A 218 6.56 5.58 7.43
CA TYR A 218 7.47 6.64 7.02
C TYR A 218 6.70 7.90 6.64
N ALA A 219 7.31 9.06 6.87
CA ALA A 219 6.80 10.35 6.42
C ALA A 219 7.93 11.15 5.76
N ALA A 220 7.70 11.62 4.54
CA ALA A 220 8.61 12.52 3.86
C ALA A 220 8.70 13.86 4.60
N LYS A 221 9.89 14.43 4.70
CA LYS A 221 10.09 15.78 5.24
C LYS A 221 9.74 16.85 4.21
N GLU A 222 10.01 16.54 2.95
CA GLU A 222 9.79 17.42 1.79
C GLU A 222 9.26 16.59 0.61
N GLY A 223 8.29 17.13 -0.11
CA GLY A 223 7.76 16.59 -1.36
C GLY A 223 7.00 15.27 -1.23
N SER A 224 7.08 14.48 -2.26
CA SER A 224 6.39 13.19 -2.38
C SER A 224 7.10 12.10 -1.58
N GLY A 225 6.31 11.20 -0.98
CA GLY A 225 6.79 9.96 -0.39
C GLY A 225 7.20 8.88 -1.40
N TYR A 226 7.08 9.13 -2.71
CA TYR A 226 7.26 8.10 -3.74
C TYR A 226 8.63 7.42 -3.68
N GLN A 227 9.71 8.19 -3.54
CA GLN A 227 11.05 7.61 -3.48
C GLN A 227 11.26 6.76 -2.22
N ILE A 228 10.64 7.13 -1.10
CA ILE A 228 10.67 6.34 0.15
C ILE A 228 9.93 5.02 -0.07
N ALA A 229 8.73 5.07 -0.64
CA ALA A 229 7.93 3.88 -0.93
C ALA A 229 8.62 2.95 -1.94
N LEU A 230 9.24 3.51 -2.98
CA LEU A 230 10.00 2.76 -3.98
C LEU A 230 11.24 2.10 -3.38
N ASN A 231 11.99 2.81 -2.53
CA ASN A 231 13.15 2.24 -1.86
C ASN A 231 12.75 1.10 -0.91
N LEU A 232 11.65 1.27 -0.15
CA LEU A 232 11.10 0.21 0.69
C LEU A 232 10.70 -1.02 -0.15
N ALA A 233 10.07 -0.83 -1.30
CA ALA A 233 9.75 -1.92 -2.21
C ALA A 233 11.00 -2.63 -2.74
N ARG A 234 12.06 -1.87 -3.07
CA ARG A 234 13.38 -2.41 -3.49
C ARG A 234 14.09 -3.19 -2.39
N GLU A 235 13.89 -2.82 -1.12
CA GLU A 235 14.42 -3.57 0.02
C GLU A 235 13.69 -4.91 0.21
N ILE A 236 12.39 -4.96 -0.11
CA ILE A 236 11.56 -6.19 -0.02
C ILE A 236 11.82 -7.11 -1.21
N LEU A 237 12.02 -6.56 -2.40
CA LEU A 237 12.11 -7.29 -3.67
C LEU A 237 13.11 -8.47 -3.67
N PRO A 238 14.30 -8.40 -3.02
CA PRO A 238 15.25 -9.50 -2.93
C PRO A 238 14.81 -10.67 -2.03
N GLY A 239 13.75 -10.53 -1.24
CA GLY A 239 13.26 -11.59 -0.36
C GLY A 239 12.68 -12.78 -1.14
N GLY A 240 12.73 -14.00 -0.61
CA GLY A 240 12.13 -15.18 -1.22
C GLY A 240 10.60 -15.03 -1.33
N PRO A 241 9.98 -15.19 -2.51
CA PRO A 241 8.54 -14.94 -2.69
C PRO A 241 7.64 -15.76 -1.76
N ILE A 242 7.93 -17.06 -1.64
CA ILE A 242 7.16 -17.95 -0.77
C ILE A 242 7.39 -17.56 0.70
N ALA A 243 8.62 -17.23 1.07
CA ALA A 243 8.93 -16.83 2.45
C ALA A 243 8.22 -15.52 2.84
N LEU A 244 8.19 -14.51 1.96
CA LEU A 244 7.45 -13.26 2.18
C LEU A 244 5.94 -13.51 2.32
N ARG A 245 5.37 -14.36 1.45
CA ARG A 245 3.96 -14.77 1.52
C ARG A 245 3.64 -15.47 2.85
N MET A 246 4.46 -16.42 3.24
CA MET A 246 4.23 -17.18 4.47
C MET A 246 4.43 -16.32 5.72
N ALA A 247 5.40 -15.40 5.71
CA ALA A 247 5.57 -14.42 6.79
C ALA A 247 4.33 -13.52 6.93
N LYS A 248 3.78 -13.01 5.81
CA LYS A 248 2.55 -12.22 5.82
C LYS A 248 1.39 -13.03 6.41
N VAL A 249 1.15 -14.26 5.94
CA VAL A 249 0.10 -15.14 6.45
C VAL A 249 0.27 -15.41 7.95
N ALA A 250 1.49 -15.73 8.40
CA ALA A 250 1.77 -16.00 9.80
C ALA A 250 1.49 -14.78 10.69
N ILE A 251 1.86 -13.57 10.24
CA ILE A 251 1.63 -12.32 10.98
C ILE A 251 0.14 -11.98 10.99
N ASP A 252 -0.52 -11.97 9.82
CA ASP A 252 -1.91 -11.52 9.69
C ASP A 252 -2.89 -12.43 10.43
N HIS A 253 -2.71 -13.75 10.33
CA HIS A 253 -3.58 -14.71 11.01
C HIS A 253 -3.15 -14.97 12.46
N GLY A 254 -1.85 -15.12 12.72
CA GLY A 254 -1.34 -15.42 14.07
C GLY A 254 -1.59 -14.30 15.05
N SER A 255 -1.46 -13.02 14.62
CA SER A 255 -1.71 -11.86 15.48
C SER A 255 -3.16 -11.69 15.93
N GLN A 256 -4.11 -12.42 15.35
CA GLN A 256 -5.52 -12.42 15.75
C GLN A 256 -5.85 -13.48 16.83
N LEU A 257 -4.89 -14.31 17.19
CA LEU A 257 -5.04 -15.47 18.08
C LEU A 257 -4.28 -15.22 19.40
N ASP A 258 -4.47 -16.11 20.38
CA ASP A 258 -3.54 -16.22 21.50
C ASP A 258 -2.17 -16.71 21.01
N LEU A 259 -1.13 -16.50 21.82
CA LEU A 259 0.25 -16.79 21.41
C LEU A 259 0.46 -18.24 20.99
N ASP A 260 -0.09 -19.22 21.74
CA ASP A 260 0.11 -20.64 21.46
C ASP A 260 -0.54 -21.06 20.14
N ALA A 261 -1.74 -20.55 19.87
CA ALA A 261 -2.43 -20.76 18.58
C ALA A 261 -1.71 -20.02 17.44
N GLY A 262 -1.23 -18.79 17.68
CA GLY A 262 -0.43 -18.03 16.72
C GLY A 262 0.88 -18.74 16.33
N LEU A 263 1.60 -19.34 17.29
CA LEU A 263 2.81 -20.13 17.02
C LEU A 263 2.53 -21.37 16.17
N LYS A 264 1.34 -21.98 16.28
CA LYS A 264 0.94 -23.09 15.40
C LYS A 264 0.71 -22.63 13.96
N VAL A 265 0.15 -21.43 13.77
CA VAL A 265 0.03 -20.82 12.43
C VAL A 265 1.42 -20.57 11.85
N GLU A 266 2.34 -19.98 12.63
CA GLU A 266 3.73 -19.77 12.24
C GLU A 266 4.41 -21.08 11.82
N GLN A 267 4.29 -22.12 12.62
CA GLN A 267 4.82 -23.45 12.31
C GLN A 267 4.30 -23.95 10.96
N SER A 268 2.98 -23.90 10.75
CA SER A 268 2.35 -24.34 9.48
C SER A 268 2.82 -23.53 8.28
N CYS A 269 3.07 -22.24 8.46
CA CYS A 269 3.64 -21.37 7.42
C CYS A 269 5.12 -21.72 7.17
N TYR A 270 5.89 -21.95 8.22
CA TYR A 270 7.30 -22.32 8.10
C TYR A 270 7.49 -23.66 7.40
N ASP A 271 6.64 -24.65 7.70
CA ASP A 271 6.66 -25.98 7.06
C ASP A 271 6.49 -25.88 5.52
N GLN A 272 5.76 -24.87 5.02
CA GLN A 272 5.64 -24.64 3.57
C GLN A 272 6.90 -24.04 2.94
N VAL A 273 7.76 -23.39 3.71
CA VAL A 273 9.03 -22.83 3.20
C VAL A 273 10.13 -23.90 3.15
N LEU A 274 10.10 -24.89 4.05
CA LEU A 274 11.16 -25.90 4.19
C LEU A 274 11.48 -26.66 2.89
N PRO A 275 10.51 -27.13 2.08
CA PRO A 275 10.78 -27.91 0.88
C PRO A 275 11.14 -27.09 -0.35
N THR A 276 11.16 -25.73 -0.28
CA THR A 276 11.33 -24.88 -1.45
C THR A 276 12.73 -24.90 -2.03
N GLU A 277 12.85 -24.81 -3.36
CA GLU A 277 14.12 -24.61 -4.04
C GLU A 277 14.81 -23.31 -3.61
N ASP A 278 14.03 -22.25 -3.35
CA ASP A 278 14.53 -20.95 -2.91
C ASP A 278 15.27 -21.03 -1.58
N ARG A 279 14.80 -21.87 -0.64
CA ARG A 279 15.52 -22.13 0.63
C ARG A 279 16.87 -22.78 0.38
N ILE A 280 16.92 -23.76 -0.52
CA ILE A 280 18.18 -24.47 -0.87
C ILE A 280 19.14 -23.49 -1.55
N GLU A 281 18.63 -22.68 -2.47
CA GLU A 281 19.40 -21.62 -3.15
C GLU A 281 19.95 -20.62 -2.14
N ALA A 282 19.17 -20.18 -1.15
CA ALA A 282 19.63 -19.26 -0.11
C ALA A 282 20.83 -19.82 0.67
N LEU A 283 20.77 -21.09 1.09
CA LEU A 283 21.86 -21.76 1.81
C LEU A 283 23.12 -21.87 0.94
N LYS A 284 22.94 -22.24 -0.34
CA LYS A 284 24.04 -22.33 -1.30
C LYS A 284 24.69 -20.96 -1.56
N ALA A 285 23.88 -19.95 -1.83
CA ALA A 285 24.34 -18.59 -2.08
C ALA A 285 25.09 -18.02 -0.87
N PHE A 286 24.62 -18.31 0.36
CA PHE A 286 25.29 -17.91 1.59
C PHE A 286 26.69 -18.56 1.71
N ALA A 287 26.79 -19.88 1.46
CA ALA A 287 28.08 -20.58 1.49
C ALA A 287 29.07 -20.07 0.43
N GLU A 288 28.55 -19.70 -0.74
CA GLU A 288 29.31 -19.14 -1.88
C GLU A 288 29.56 -17.63 -1.79
N LYS A 289 29.05 -16.95 -0.76
CA LYS A 289 29.14 -15.48 -0.55
C LYS A 289 28.64 -14.66 -1.75
N ARG A 290 27.58 -15.11 -2.40
CA ARG A 290 26.91 -14.41 -3.49
C ARG A 290 25.45 -14.06 -3.12
N ARG A 291 24.81 -13.23 -3.94
CA ARG A 291 23.37 -12.98 -3.81
C ARG A 291 22.57 -14.19 -4.30
N PRO A 292 21.52 -14.61 -3.58
CA PRO A 292 20.61 -15.67 -4.04
C PRO A 292 19.76 -15.19 -5.22
N VAL A 293 19.31 -16.14 -6.04
CA VAL A 293 18.37 -15.90 -7.15
C VAL A 293 17.12 -16.73 -6.89
N PHE A 294 16.10 -16.10 -6.35
CA PHE A 294 14.85 -16.77 -6.00
C PHE A 294 13.90 -16.89 -7.19
N LYS A 295 13.20 -18.02 -7.29
CA LYS A 295 12.29 -18.36 -8.38
C LYS A 295 10.83 -18.50 -7.92
N GLY A 296 10.57 -18.47 -6.60
CA GLY A 296 9.23 -18.64 -6.05
C GLY A 296 8.72 -20.08 -6.08
N ARG A 297 9.60 -21.04 -5.96
CA ARG A 297 9.26 -22.47 -5.98
C ARG A 297 10.16 -23.33 -5.09
#